data_f40e638a5b53d79fde96ac11184ceac9
#
_entry.id   f40e638a5b53d79fde96ac11184ceac9
#
_cell.length_a   1.000
_cell.length_b   1.000
_cell.length_c   1.000
_cell.angle_alpha   90.00
_cell.angle_beta   90.00
_cell.angle_gamma   90.00
#
_symmetry.space_group_name_H-M   'P 1'
#
loop_
_entity.id
_entity.type
_entity.pdbx_description
1 polymer ?
#
loop_
_entity_poly.entity_id
_entity_poly.type
_entity_poly.pdbx_seq_one_letter_code
_entity_poly.pdbx_strand_id
1 'polypeptide(L)'
;MKREPKTCPRCKETKPLEEFAINNTTPKKVYRKRHCKVCYQKLWEERKLIRKSAPPLPADSICQCCGKEKKLKLDHITETLIFRGWICNECNIGIGLLGDTIDGLQQAIEYLEGA
;
A
#
# COMPACT_ATOMS: atom_id res chain seq x y z
N MET A 1 2.46 -19.70 -27.53
CA MET A 1 2.09 -20.07 -26.16
C MET A 1 1.04 -19.09 -25.65
N LYS A 2 -0.12 -19.60 -25.25
CA LYS A 2 -1.20 -18.76 -24.73
C LYS A 2 -0.82 -18.25 -23.34
N ARG A 3 -0.88 -16.96 -23.14
CA ARG A 3 -0.70 -16.37 -21.81
C ARG A 3 -2.01 -16.49 -21.05
N GLU A 4 -1.93 -16.98 -19.84
CA GLU A 4 -3.11 -17.10 -19.00
C GLU A 4 -3.61 -15.71 -18.59
N PRO A 5 -4.92 -15.48 -18.66
CA PRO A 5 -5.47 -14.23 -18.15
C PRO A 5 -5.25 -14.11 -16.65
N LYS A 6 -5.27 -12.89 -16.17
CA LYS A 6 -5.02 -12.58 -14.79
C LYS A 6 -6.24 -11.90 -14.16
N THR A 7 -6.53 -12.23 -12.90
CA THR A 7 -7.65 -11.62 -12.19
C THR A 7 -7.16 -10.42 -11.37
N CYS A 8 -7.74 -9.25 -11.64
CA CYS A 8 -7.45 -8.04 -10.86
C CYS A 8 -8.14 -8.15 -9.49
N PRO A 9 -7.40 -8.03 -8.38
CA PRO A 9 -8.01 -8.15 -7.05
C PRO A 9 -8.94 -6.99 -6.67
N ARG A 10 -8.84 -5.86 -7.35
CA ARG A 10 -9.69 -4.71 -7.06
C ARG A 10 -11.05 -4.77 -7.76
N CYS A 11 -11.07 -4.94 -9.08
CA CYS A 11 -12.33 -5.03 -9.82
C CYS A 11 -12.84 -6.47 -9.93
N LYS A 12 -12.01 -7.44 -9.56
CA LYS A 12 -12.32 -8.88 -9.56
C LYS A 12 -12.63 -9.44 -10.95
N GLU A 13 -12.31 -8.70 -11.99
CA GLU A 13 -12.45 -9.15 -13.36
C GLU A 13 -11.20 -9.89 -13.84
N THR A 14 -11.40 -10.97 -14.59
CA THR A 14 -10.31 -11.67 -15.25
C THR A 14 -10.11 -11.05 -16.62
N LYS A 15 -8.89 -10.55 -16.86
CA LYS A 15 -8.56 -9.83 -18.08
C LYS A 15 -7.30 -10.37 -18.72
N PRO A 16 -7.12 -10.18 -20.06
CA PRO A 16 -5.87 -10.53 -20.72
C PRO A 16 -4.67 -9.84 -20.07
N LEU A 17 -3.50 -10.44 -20.17
CA LEU A 17 -2.28 -9.88 -19.57
C LEU A 17 -1.95 -8.48 -20.09
N GLU A 18 -2.32 -8.17 -21.32
CA GLU A 18 -2.11 -6.84 -21.91
C GLU A 18 -2.82 -5.73 -21.13
N GLU A 19 -3.87 -6.06 -20.37
CA GLU A 19 -4.60 -5.11 -19.53
C GLU A 19 -3.89 -4.82 -18.20
N PHE A 20 -2.73 -5.43 -17.97
CA PHE A 20 -1.90 -5.22 -16.78
C PHE A 20 -0.56 -4.64 -17.21
N ALA A 21 -0.17 -3.51 -16.61
CA ALA A 21 1.10 -2.87 -16.93
C ALA A 21 2.30 -3.76 -16.57
N ILE A 22 3.38 -3.63 -17.31
CA ILE A 22 4.62 -4.34 -17.02
C ILE A 22 5.25 -3.72 -15.77
N ASN A 23 5.54 -4.55 -14.77
CA ASN A 23 6.19 -4.14 -13.53
C ASN A 23 7.70 -4.31 -13.62
N ASN A 24 8.14 -5.46 -14.13
CA ASN A 24 9.55 -5.79 -14.28
C ASN A 24 9.73 -6.82 -15.38
N THR A 25 10.87 -6.77 -16.04
CA THR A 25 11.22 -7.72 -17.10
C THR A 25 12.58 -8.32 -16.77
N THR A 26 12.65 -9.65 -16.76
CA THR A 26 13.89 -10.40 -16.64
C THR A 26 14.11 -11.19 -17.92
N PRO A 27 15.33 -11.73 -18.17
CA PRO A 27 15.56 -12.58 -19.34
C PRO A 27 14.64 -13.81 -19.41
N LYS A 28 14.09 -14.22 -18.28
CA LYS A 28 13.24 -15.42 -18.20
C LYS A 28 11.75 -15.12 -18.18
N LYS A 29 11.34 -13.93 -17.73
CA LYS A 29 9.93 -13.66 -17.51
C LYS A 29 9.62 -12.17 -17.50
N VAL A 30 8.42 -11.83 -17.96
CA VAL A 30 7.82 -10.50 -17.82
C VAL A 30 6.85 -10.53 -16.64
N TYR A 31 7.06 -9.68 -15.67
CA TYR A 31 6.19 -9.56 -14.50
C TYR A 31 5.21 -8.41 -14.71
N ARG A 32 3.95 -8.68 -14.53
CA ARG A 32 2.87 -7.69 -14.68
C ARG A 32 2.42 -7.20 -13.31
N LYS A 33 1.91 -5.96 -13.25
CA LYS A 33 1.39 -5.39 -12.03
C LYS A 33 0.16 -6.17 -11.55
N ARG A 34 -0.08 -6.13 -10.24
CA ARG A 34 -1.16 -6.90 -9.61
C ARG A 34 -2.55 -6.43 -10.06
N HIS A 35 -2.73 -5.11 -10.20
CA HIS A 35 -4.00 -4.51 -10.61
C HIS A 35 -4.00 -4.24 -12.10
N CYS A 36 -5.18 -4.31 -12.74
CA CYS A 36 -5.31 -3.95 -14.16
C CYS A 36 -5.05 -2.45 -14.37
N LYS A 37 -4.79 -2.05 -15.61
CA LYS A 37 -4.48 -0.66 -15.95
C LYS A 37 -5.56 0.32 -15.50
N VAL A 38 -6.84 -0.05 -15.66
CA VAL A 38 -7.97 0.79 -15.24
C VAL A 38 -7.96 1.02 -13.73
N CYS A 39 -7.80 -0.07 -12.95
CA CYS A 39 -7.75 0.04 -11.48
C CYS A 39 -6.50 0.78 -11.02
N TYR A 40 -5.38 0.59 -11.69
CA TYR A 40 -4.14 1.29 -11.38
C TYR A 40 -4.29 2.79 -11.58
N GLN A 41 -4.98 3.20 -12.65
CA GLN A 41 -5.28 4.61 -12.90
C GLN A 41 -6.16 5.20 -11.79
N LYS A 42 -7.18 4.46 -11.36
CA LYS A 42 -8.06 4.89 -10.26
C LYS A 42 -7.29 5.02 -8.95
N LEU A 43 -6.42 4.06 -8.63
CA LEU A 43 -5.57 4.12 -7.44
C LEU A 43 -4.68 5.36 -7.47
N TRP A 44 -4.13 5.70 -8.62
CA TRP A 44 -3.25 6.85 -8.78
C TRP A 44 -3.98 8.16 -8.53
N GLU A 45 -5.18 8.28 -9.09
CA GLU A 45 -6.05 9.43 -8.89
C GLU A 45 -6.47 9.59 -7.43
N GLU A 46 -6.82 8.49 -6.76
CA GLU A 46 -7.15 8.47 -5.34
C GLU A 46 -5.97 8.94 -4.48
N ARG A 47 -4.76 8.48 -4.77
CA ARG A 47 -3.56 8.92 -4.07
C ARG A 47 -3.29 10.39 -4.25
N LYS A 48 -3.55 10.94 -5.43
CA LYS A 48 -3.43 12.38 -5.67
C LYS A 48 -4.40 13.17 -4.81
N LEU A 49 -5.65 12.72 -4.71
CA LEU A 49 -6.66 13.35 -3.89
C LEU A 49 -6.28 13.36 -2.41
N ILE A 50 -5.77 12.25 -1.91
CA ILE A 50 -5.31 12.13 -0.53
C ILE A 50 -4.18 13.11 -0.27
N ARG A 51 -3.20 13.18 -1.16
CA ARG A 51 -2.06 14.12 -1.02
C ARG A 51 -2.52 15.57 -1.03
N LYS A 52 -3.48 15.91 -1.86
CA LYS A 52 -4.01 17.26 -1.97
C LYS A 52 -4.74 17.69 -0.71
N SER A 53 -5.45 16.78 -0.04
CA SER A 53 -6.21 17.05 1.18
C SER A 53 -5.42 16.84 2.46
N ALA A 54 -4.26 16.19 2.39
CA ALA A 54 -3.42 15.90 3.55
C ALA A 54 -2.76 17.17 4.11
N PRO A 55 -2.53 17.23 5.43
CA PRO A 55 -1.71 18.29 6.01
C PRO A 55 -0.30 18.25 5.42
N PRO A 56 0.44 19.36 5.45
CA PRO A 56 1.81 19.38 4.94
C PRO A 56 2.71 18.42 5.73
N LEU A 57 3.76 17.92 5.06
CA LEU A 57 4.76 17.05 5.68
C LEU A 57 5.39 17.77 6.89
N PRO A 58 5.46 17.12 8.06
CA PRO A 58 6.10 17.73 9.23
C PRO A 58 7.55 18.12 8.96
N ALA A 59 7.92 19.33 9.31
CA ALA A 59 9.27 19.86 9.08
C ALA A 59 10.33 19.12 9.91
N ASP A 60 9.95 18.56 11.05
CA ASP A 60 10.86 17.83 11.94
C ASP A 60 11.12 16.39 11.50
N SER A 61 10.39 15.89 10.51
CA SER A 61 10.50 14.52 10.00
C SER A 61 10.32 13.44 11.09
N ILE A 62 9.52 13.74 12.11
CA ILE A 62 9.24 12.77 13.18
C ILE A 62 8.06 11.88 12.79
N CYS A 63 8.31 10.56 12.76
CA CYS A 63 7.28 9.56 12.48
C CYS A 63 6.17 9.63 13.53
N GLN A 64 4.93 9.77 13.10
CA GLN A 64 3.78 9.88 14.01
C GLN A 64 3.45 8.54 14.69
N CYS A 65 4.05 7.46 14.24
CA CYS A 65 3.87 6.14 14.83
C CYS A 65 4.98 5.79 15.83
N CYS A 66 6.24 5.74 15.38
CA CYS A 66 7.35 5.32 16.25
C CYS A 66 8.09 6.47 16.94
N GLY A 67 7.83 7.71 16.55
CA GLY A 67 8.47 8.88 17.15
C GLY A 67 9.92 9.13 16.78
N LYS A 68 10.46 8.38 15.82
CA LYS A 68 11.83 8.53 15.36
C LYS A 68 11.92 9.50 14.19
N GLU A 69 13.04 10.19 14.07
CA GLU A 69 13.31 11.04 12.92
C GLU A 69 13.69 10.15 11.73
N LYS A 70 12.84 10.16 10.69
CA LYS A 70 13.02 9.34 9.50
C LYS A 70 12.31 9.99 8.31
N LYS A 71 12.63 9.50 7.11
CA LYS A 71 11.88 9.88 5.92
C LYS A 71 10.44 9.38 6.06
N LEU A 72 9.47 10.30 5.95
CA LEU A 72 8.07 9.99 6.16
C LEU A 72 7.34 9.73 4.87
N LYS A 73 6.30 8.90 4.95
CA LYS A 73 5.37 8.62 3.87
C LYS A 73 3.96 8.97 4.31
N LEU A 74 3.15 9.37 3.36
CA LEU A 74 1.73 9.58 3.60
C LEU A 74 1.06 8.24 3.87
N ASP A 75 0.33 8.16 4.97
CA ASP A 75 -0.48 7.00 5.31
C ASP A 75 -1.97 7.35 5.27
N HIS A 76 -2.78 6.43 4.81
CA HIS A 76 -4.23 6.60 4.75
C HIS A 76 -4.91 5.30 5.16
N ILE A 77 -6.16 5.43 5.59
CA ILE A 77 -6.96 4.25 5.94
C ILE A 77 -7.21 3.45 4.67
N THR A 78 -6.85 2.17 4.69
CA THR A 78 -7.03 1.26 3.55
C THR A 78 -8.50 1.26 3.10
N GLU A 79 -8.72 1.26 1.80
CA GLU A 79 -10.06 1.28 1.19
C GLU A 79 -10.81 2.61 1.34
N THR A 80 -10.18 3.64 1.90
CA THR A 80 -10.77 4.98 2.00
C THR A 80 -9.81 6.03 1.46
N LEU A 81 -10.32 7.24 1.25
CA LEU A 81 -9.51 8.39 0.84
C LEU A 81 -9.18 9.29 2.03
N ILE A 82 -9.19 8.72 3.23
CA ILE A 82 -8.97 9.45 4.47
C ILE A 82 -7.49 9.37 4.86
N PHE A 83 -6.84 10.54 4.93
CA PHE A 83 -5.48 10.66 5.45
C PHE A 83 -5.43 10.22 6.92
N ARG A 84 -4.43 9.43 7.29
CA ARG A 84 -4.27 8.93 8.65
C ARG A 84 -3.05 9.55 9.35
N GLY A 85 -1.94 9.70 8.67
CA GLY A 85 -0.76 10.28 9.28
C GLY A 85 0.46 10.26 8.37
N TRP A 86 1.54 10.86 8.87
CA TRP A 86 2.86 10.80 8.23
C TRP A 86 3.73 9.85 9.06
N ILE A 87 4.08 8.72 8.48
CA ILE A 87 4.83 7.66 9.17
C ILE A 87 6.01 7.18 8.34
N CYS A 88 6.99 6.56 8.98
CA CYS A 88 8.13 6.01 8.27
C CYS A 88 7.73 4.71 7.55
N ASN A 89 8.57 4.31 6.60
CA ASN A 89 8.33 3.12 5.79
C ASN A 89 8.23 1.85 6.64
N GLU A 90 9.07 1.72 7.65
CA GLU A 90 9.08 0.56 8.55
C GLU A 90 7.77 0.42 9.31
N CYS A 91 7.25 1.54 9.84
CA CYS A 91 5.95 1.52 10.53
C CYS A 91 4.82 1.20 9.57
N ASN A 92 4.85 1.77 8.37
CA ASN A 92 3.82 1.51 7.36
C ASN A 92 3.77 0.03 6.97
N ILE A 93 4.94 -0.57 6.72
CA ILE A 93 5.04 -1.99 6.39
C ILE A 93 4.66 -2.85 7.59
N GLY A 94 5.18 -2.54 8.77
CA GLY A 94 4.93 -3.31 9.98
C GLY A 94 3.44 -3.37 10.36
N ILE A 95 2.76 -2.25 10.32
CA ILE A 95 1.32 -2.18 10.57
C ILE A 95 0.56 -3.01 9.52
N GLY A 96 0.94 -2.88 8.26
CA GLY A 96 0.31 -3.64 7.17
C GLY A 96 0.47 -5.15 7.34
N LEU A 97 1.65 -5.60 7.75
CA LEU A 97 1.94 -7.02 7.96
C LEU A 97 1.14 -7.60 9.13
N LEU A 98 0.77 -6.77 10.10
CA LEU A 98 -0.06 -7.16 11.24
C LEU A 98 -1.56 -6.97 10.97
N GLY A 99 -1.94 -6.78 9.73
CA GLY A 99 -3.33 -6.71 9.31
C GLY A 99 -3.93 -5.32 9.22
N ASP A 100 -3.15 -4.28 9.50
CA ASP A 100 -3.58 -2.87 9.45
C ASP A 100 -4.81 -2.58 10.32
N THR A 101 -4.92 -3.29 11.45
CA THR A 101 -6.04 -3.15 12.39
C THR A 101 -5.54 -3.08 13.83
N ILE A 102 -6.36 -2.48 14.69
CA ILE A 102 -6.08 -2.45 16.13
C ILE A 102 -6.03 -3.87 16.69
N ASP A 103 -6.95 -4.74 16.25
CA ASP A 103 -6.99 -6.13 16.67
C ASP A 103 -5.69 -6.88 16.33
N GLY A 104 -5.17 -6.72 15.14
CA GLY A 104 -3.91 -7.35 14.73
C GLY A 104 -2.73 -6.88 15.58
N LEU A 105 -2.66 -5.58 15.85
CA LEU A 105 -1.63 -5.01 16.72
C LEU A 105 -1.80 -5.46 18.16
N GLN A 106 -3.04 -5.55 18.65
CA GLN A 106 -3.33 -6.01 20.00
C GLN A 106 -2.90 -7.46 20.21
N GLN A 107 -3.10 -8.32 19.23
CA GLN A 107 -2.62 -9.71 19.27
C GLN A 107 -1.10 -9.77 19.36
N ALA A 108 -0.41 -8.89 18.62
CA ALA A 108 1.05 -8.82 18.70
C ALA A 108 1.53 -8.37 20.08
N ILE A 109 0.84 -7.42 20.71
CA ILE A 109 1.13 -6.96 22.07
C ILE A 109 0.97 -8.12 23.06
N GLU A 110 -0.13 -8.84 22.99
CA GLU A 110 -0.41 -9.98 23.88
C GLU A 110 0.64 -11.08 23.72
N TYR A 111 1.07 -11.33 22.50
CA TYR A 111 2.16 -12.27 22.23
C TYR A 111 3.45 -11.86 22.94
N LEU A 112 3.81 -10.59 22.84
CA LEU A 112 5.03 -10.06 23.48
C LEU A 112 4.92 -10.09 25.01
N GLU A 113 3.74 -9.80 25.54
CA GLU A 113 3.50 -9.82 27.00
C GLU A 113 3.59 -11.22 27.59
N GLY A 114 3.26 -12.25 26.81
CA GLY A 114 3.37 -13.65 27.21
C GLY A 114 4.78 -14.23 27.12
N ALA A 115 5.70 -13.50 26.57
CA ALA A 115 7.06 -13.98 26.38
C ALA A 115 7.92 -13.83 27.64
#